data_dc657030d5d96ff8c0f2fed964487ed4
#
_entry.id   dc657030d5d96ff8c0f2fed964487ed4
#
_cell.length_a   1.000
_cell.length_b   1.000
_cell.length_c   1.000
_cell.angle_alpha   90.00
_cell.angle_beta   90.00
_cell.angle_gamma   90.00
#
_symmetry.space_group_name_H-M   'P 1'
#
loop_
_entity.id
_entity.type
_entity.pdbx_description
1 polymer ?
#
loop_
_entity_poly.entity_id
_entity_poly.type
_entity_poly.pdbx_seq_one_letter_code
_entity_poly.pdbx_strand_id
1 'polypeptide(L)'
;MHKSLRNLRFSIKPQLQETERPLEMARTLSVHPLTYQELPYDPEYSQYAGRLTTEKLSNATADEQYWKTKQEVIFRHTGEHPYEIKGPDALKLLQKIFPRDISKVKKGRCSYQFACYHNGGIITDGLLLRIDDDRYWFAQADGEMFSWYNAHSEGLDVEILEPNVFVSQVQGPKSMELLDNLIDEPIAKSWNYFDWVEVTMANEKVIVSRTGFTNELGWEIYFRPENNSEKLGDLILGEGSK
;
A
#
# COMPACT_ATOMS: atom_id res chain seq x y z
N MET A 1 -8.22 16.16 -24.26
CA MET A 1 -8.78 16.94 -23.14
C MET A 1 -8.57 16.12 -21.87
N HIS A 2 -7.52 16.38 -21.12
CA HIS A 2 -7.24 15.65 -19.89
C HIS A 2 -8.24 16.08 -18.82
N LYS A 3 -9.12 15.19 -18.42
CA LYS A 3 -9.96 15.41 -17.24
C LYS A 3 -9.06 15.30 -16.01
N SER A 4 -9.02 16.34 -15.19
CA SER A 4 -8.27 16.31 -13.94
C SER A 4 -8.82 15.23 -13.00
N LEU A 5 -8.01 14.71 -12.09
CA LEU A 5 -8.46 13.79 -11.02
C LEU A 5 -9.66 14.33 -10.22
N ARG A 6 -9.77 15.68 -10.09
CA ARG A 6 -10.95 16.32 -9.52
C ARG A 6 -12.20 15.99 -10.31
N ASN A 7 -12.13 15.96 -11.64
CA ASN A 7 -13.28 15.61 -12.49
C ASN A 7 -13.62 14.12 -12.39
N LEU A 8 -12.65 13.23 -12.24
CA LEU A 8 -12.90 11.80 -11.96
C LEU A 8 -13.60 11.61 -10.61
N ARG A 9 -13.17 12.28 -9.54
CA ARG A 9 -13.84 12.24 -8.25
C ARG A 9 -15.28 12.78 -8.31
N PHE A 10 -15.52 13.84 -9.07
CA PHE A 10 -16.85 14.44 -9.24
C PHE A 10 -17.75 13.65 -10.19
N SER A 11 -17.21 12.91 -11.14
CA SER A 11 -18.01 12.09 -12.06
C SER A 11 -18.42 10.74 -11.46
N ILE A 12 -17.65 10.20 -10.55
CA ILE A 12 -17.96 8.93 -9.88
C ILE A 12 -19.05 9.10 -8.81
N LYS A 13 -18.98 10.16 -7.99
CA LYS A 13 -19.98 10.44 -6.95
C LYS A 13 -21.40 10.61 -7.49
N PRO A 14 -21.66 11.48 -8.49
CA PRO A 14 -23.01 11.64 -9.05
C PRO A 14 -23.55 10.36 -9.68
N GLN A 15 -22.73 9.63 -10.41
CA GLN A 15 -23.17 8.37 -11.05
C GLN A 15 -23.55 7.29 -10.03
N LEU A 16 -22.89 7.23 -8.89
CA LEU A 16 -23.24 6.32 -7.79
C LEU A 16 -24.50 6.77 -7.05
N GLN A 17 -24.76 8.08 -6.99
CA GLN A 17 -25.96 8.64 -6.37
C GLN A 17 -27.19 8.54 -7.27
N GLU A 18 -27.03 8.54 -8.59
CA GLU A 18 -28.13 8.44 -9.56
C GLU A 18 -28.63 7.00 -9.76
N THR A 19 -27.85 6.00 -9.40
CA THR A 19 -28.35 4.64 -9.37
C THR A 19 -29.08 4.42 -8.06
N GLU A 20 -30.38 4.42 -8.06
CA GLU A 20 -31.30 4.10 -6.93
C GLU A 20 -31.01 2.71 -6.30
N ARG A 21 -29.79 2.36 -6.12
CA ARG A 21 -29.41 1.16 -5.41
C ARG A 21 -29.21 1.55 -3.94
N PRO A 22 -29.58 0.68 -2.99
CA PRO A 22 -29.23 0.88 -1.58
C PRO A 22 -27.71 0.67 -1.40
N LEU A 23 -26.94 1.49 -2.08
CA LEU A 23 -25.49 1.47 -2.20
C LEU A 23 -24.85 2.54 -1.35
N GLU A 24 -25.52 3.00 -0.33
CA GLU A 24 -24.86 3.64 0.80
C GLU A 24 -23.71 2.80 1.35
N MET A 25 -23.70 1.51 0.99
CA MET A 25 -22.63 0.57 1.30
C MET A 25 -21.70 0.24 0.13
N ALA A 26 -21.91 0.80 -1.07
CA ALA A 26 -20.91 0.66 -2.10
C ALA A 26 -19.70 1.48 -1.69
N ARG A 27 -18.65 0.79 -1.32
CA ARG A 27 -17.36 1.39 -1.04
C ARG A 27 -16.99 2.28 -2.21
N THR A 28 -16.85 3.57 -1.94
CA THR A 28 -16.32 4.50 -2.93
C THR A 28 -14.90 4.05 -3.22
N LEU A 29 -14.55 3.80 -4.48
CA LEU A 29 -13.18 3.50 -4.85
C LEU A 29 -12.29 4.64 -4.40
N SER A 30 -11.32 4.35 -3.57
CA SER A 30 -10.31 5.31 -3.19
C SER A 30 -9.25 5.42 -4.28
N VAL A 31 -8.75 6.63 -4.49
CA VAL A 31 -7.79 6.94 -5.55
C VAL A 31 -6.46 7.29 -4.88
N HIS A 32 -5.38 6.67 -5.35
CA HIS A 32 -4.03 6.98 -4.85
C HIS A 32 -3.74 8.49 -5.04
N PRO A 33 -3.21 9.18 -4.02
CA PRO A 33 -2.99 10.63 -4.10
C PRO A 33 -2.05 11.05 -5.23
N LEU A 34 -1.20 10.15 -5.71
CA LEU A 34 -0.26 10.40 -6.81
C LEU A 34 -0.79 10.01 -8.19
N THR A 35 -2.03 9.56 -8.34
CA THR A 35 -2.58 9.18 -9.65
C THR A 35 -2.55 10.32 -10.67
N TYR A 36 -2.44 11.58 -10.23
CA TYR A 36 -2.27 12.72 -11.14
C TYR A 36 -0.99 12.61 -12.01
N GLN A 37 0.06 11.93 -11.54
CA GLN A 37 1.30 11.70 -12.27
C GLN A 37 1.11 10.76 -13.47
N GLU A 38 0.08 9.91 -13.43
CA GLU A 38 -0.23 8.93 -14.47
C GLU A 38 -1.13 9.52 -15.57
N LEU A 39 -1.91 10.56 -15.24
CA LEU A 39 -2.89 11.17 -16.18
C LEU A 39 -2.32 11.59 -17.53
N PRO A 40 -1.09 12.09 -17.65
CA PRO A 40 -0.50 12.45 -18.94
C PRO A 40 -0.31 11.26 -19.90
N TYR A 41 -0.36 10.04 -19.37
CA TYR A 41 -0.06 8.79 -20.09
C TYR A 41 -1.28 7.94 -20.40
N ASP A 42 -2.47 8.56 -20.46
CA ASP A 42 -3.74 7.94 -20.84
C ASP A 42 -3.99 6.60 -20.10
N PRO A 43 -4.13 6.65 -18.75
CA PRO A 43 -4.19 5.44 -17.93
C PRO A 43 -5.48 4.65 -18.13
N GLU A 44 -5.33 3.32 -18.23
CA GLU A 44 -6.41 2.37 -18.08
C GLU A 44 -6.46 1.90 -16.62
N TYR A 45 -7.65 1.92 -15.99
CA TYR A 45 -7.82 1.61 -14.59
C TYR A 45 -8.65 0.35 -14.35
N SER A 46 -8.31 -0.35 -13.26
CA SER A 46 -9.12 -1.41 -12.68
C SER A 46 -9.41 -1.15 -11.21
N GLN A 47 -10.15 -2.06 -10.60
CA GLN A 47 -10.37 -2.09 -9.16
C GLN A 47 -9.51 -3.16 -8.51
N TYR A 48 -8.83 -2.80 -7.41
CA TYR A 48 -8.06 -3.73 -6.59
C TYR A 48 -8.16 -3.32 -5.12
N ALA A 49 -8.58 -4.22 -4.24
CA ALA A 49 -8.76 -3.98 -2.79
C ALA A 49 -9.60 -2.72 -2.46
N GLY A 50 -10.64 -2.43 -3.25
CA GLY A 50 -11.46 -1.22 -3.08
C GLY A 50 -10.78 0.08 -3.53
N ARG A 51 -9.68 -0.01 -4.27
CA ARG A 51 -8.91 1.12 -4.80
C ARG A 51 -8.91 1.13 -6.32
N LEU A 52 -8.83 2.33 -6.89
CA LEU A 52 -8.58 2.51 -8.31
C LEU A 52 -7.09 2.29 -8.55
N THR A 53 -6.76 1.29 -9.34
CA THR A 53 -5.38 0.90 -9.65
C THR A 53 -5.14 1.02 -11.14
N THR A 54 -3.98 1.55 -11.54
CA THR A 54 -3.60 1.67 -12.94
C THR A 54 -3.13 0.32 -13.47
N GLU A 55 -3.77 -0.16 -14.53
CA GLU A 55 -3.40 -1.38 -15.23
C GLU A 55 -2.38 -1.11 -16.33
N LYS A 56 -2.56 0.01 -17.05
CA LYS A 56 -1.77 0.31 -18.23
C LYS A 56 -1.57 1.81 -18.39
N LEU A 57 -0.41 2.17 -18.90
CA LEU A 57 -0.06 3.52 -19.32
C LEU A 57 0.40 3.48 -20.78
N SER A 58 0.12 4.55 -21.54
CA SER A 58 0.49 4.63 -22.95
C SER A 58 1.98 4.93 -23.21
N ASN A 59 2.74 5.30 -22.17
CA ASN A 59 4.13 5.71 -22.27
C ASN A 59 5.15 4.56 -22.34
N ALA A 60 4.73 3.33 -22.10
CA ALA A 60 5.60 2.16 -22.18
C ALA A 60 4.78 0.89 -22.43
N THR A 61 5.33 -0.01 -23.22
CA THR A 61 4.80 -1.37 -23.40
C THR A 61 5.07 -2.25 -22.16
N ALA A 62 4.36 -3.36 -22.05
CA ALA A 62 4.59 -4.32 -20.96
C ALA A 62 6.05 -4.85 -20.96
N ASP A 63 6.61 -5.09 -22.14
CA ASP A 63 8.00 -5.55 -22.28
C ASP A 63 8.99 -4.47 -21.80
N GLU A 64 8.80 -3.22 -22.17
CA GLU A 64 9.63 -2.12 -21.71
C GLU A 64 9.57 -1.95 -20.20
N GLN A 65 8.38 -2.01 -19.61
CA GLN A 65 8.20 -1.95 -18.15
C GLN A 65 8.88 -3.13 -17.45
N TYR A 66 8.76 -4.35 -17.99
CA TYR A 66 9.43 -5.54 -17.50
C TYR A 66 10.94 -5.37 -17.48
N TRP A 67 11.54 -4.95 -18.61
CA TRP A 67 12.99 -4.81 -18.70
C TRP A 67 13.53 -3.63 -17.88
N LYS A 68 12.77 -2.55 -17.74
CA LYS A 68 13.11 -1.47 -16.79
C LYS A 68 13.14 -1.97 -15.35
N THR A 69 12.15 -2.76 -14.95
CA THR A 69 12.13 -3.38 -13.61
C THR A 69 13.35 -4.28 -13.38
N LYS A 70 13.79 -5.01 -14.41
CA LYS A 70 14.94 -5.92 -14.33
C LYS A 70 16.30 -5.24 -14.37
N GLN A 71 16.43 -4.10 -15.02
CA GLN A 71 17.72 -3.50 -15.34
C GLN A 71 17.93 -2.12 -14.72
N GLU A 72 16.85 -1.45 -14.35
CA GLU A 72 16.87 -0.09 -13.85
C GLU A 72 16.05 0.04 -12.55
N VAL A 73 15.06 0.92 -12.56
CA VAL A 73 14.11 1.13 -11.47
C VAL A 73 12.78 1.58 -12.05
N ILE A 74 11.69 1.13 -11.43
CA ILE A 74 10.36 1.65 -11.68
C ILE A 74 9.78 2.25 -10.40
N PHE A 75 8.92 3.26 -10.56
CA PHE A 75 8.06 3.79 -9.52
C PHE A 75 6.61 3.54 -9.90
N ARG A 76 5.89 2.82 -9.05
CA ARG A 76 4.50 2.42 -9.30
C ARG A 76 3.64 2.61 -8.07
N HIS A 77 2.43 3.13 -8.27
CA HIS A 77 1.39 3.15 -7.25
C HIS A 77 0.69 1.80 -7.21
N THR A 78 0.48 1.28 -6.03
CA THR A 78 -0.08 -0.06 -5.83
C THR A 78 -1.48 0.00 -5.22
N GLY A 79 -2.20 -1.11 -5.30
CA GLY A 79 -3.54 -1.24 -4.77
C GLY A 79 -3.61 -1.78 -3.35
N GLU A 80 -2.48 -2.14 -2.74
CA GLU A 80 -2.48 -2.69 -1.37
C GLU A 80 -3.21 -1.75 -0.42
N HIS A 81 -4.08 -2.34 0.39
CA HIS A 81 -4.95 -1.62 1.30
C HIS A 81 -4.59 -1.93 2.76
N PRO A 82 -3.82 -1.06 3.45
CA PRO A 82 -3.54 -1.26 4.86
C PRO A 82 -4.79 -1.13 5.72
N TYR A 83 -5.02 -2.13 6.59
CA TYR A 83 -5.89 -2.03 7.74
C TYR A 83 -5.04 -1.86 8.99
N GLU A 84 -5.50 -1.04 9.93
CA GLU A 84 -4.88 -0.91 11.25
C GLU A 84 -5.68 -1.69 12.29
N ILE A 85 -4.97 -2.52 13.03
CA ILE A 85 -5.50 -3.26 14.17
C ILE A 85 -4.69 -2.81 15.39
N LYS A 86 -5.36 -2.18 16.36
CA LYS A 86 -4.69 -1.68 17.57
C LYS A 86 -5.52 -1.95 18.82
N GLY A 87 -4.84 -2.03 19.95
CA GLY A 87 -5.43 -2.25 21.27
C GLY A 87 -4.82 -3.46 21.98
N PRO A 88 -5.10 -3.63 23.28
CA PRO A 88 -4.50 -4.65 24.12
C PRO A 88 -4.67 -6.08 23.59
N ASP A 89 -5.77 -6.36 22.90
CA ASP A 89 -6.06 -7.66 22.31
C ASP A 89 -5.74 -7.76 20.79
N ALA A 90 -5.02 -6.79 20.21
CA ALA A 90 -4.70 -6.77 18.78
C ALA A 90 -3.95 -8.06 18.36
N LEU A 91 -2.91 -8.44 19.10
CA LEU A 91 -2.18 -9.68 18.86
C LEU A 91 -3.10 -10.91 18.90
N LYS A 92 -4.03 -10.96 19.87
CA LYS A 92 -4.96 -12.08 20.04
C LYS A 92 -5.94 -12.18 18.87
N LEU A 93 -6.44 -11.05 18.36
CA LEU A 93 -7.28 -11.03 17.15
C LEU A 93 -6.49 -11.54 15.94
N LEU A 94 -5.30 -10.99 15.70
CA LEU A 94 -4.46 -11.38 14.56
C LEU A 94 -4.10 -12.87 14.59
N GLN A 95 -3.84 -13.42 15.79
CA GLN A 95 -3.52 -14.85 15.94
C GLN A 95 -4.72 -15.77 15.67
N LYS A 96 -5.96 -15.29 15.79
CA LYS A 96 -7.15 -16.05 15.38
C LYS A 96 -7.27 -16.15 13.84
N ILE A 97 -6.74 -15.17 13.11
CA ILE A 97 -6.96 -14.98 11.68
C ILE A 97 -5.81 -15.54 10.85
N PHE A 98 -4.57 -15.29 11.30
CA PHE A 98 -3.38 -15.69 10.58
C PHE A 98 -2.80 -17.00 11.12
N PRO A 99 -2.44 -17.95 10.25
CA PRO A 99 -1.95 -19.27 10.67
C PRO A 99 -0.53 -19.24 11.25
N ARG A 100 0.26 -18.20 10.96
CA ARG A 100 1.61 -18.06 11.50
C ARG A 100 1.59 -17.42 12.89
N ASP A 101 2.62 -17.71 13.68
CA ASP A 101 2.80 -17.12 15.02
C ASP A 101 3.15 -15.63 14.93
N ILE A 102 2.15 -14.78 15.12
CA ILE A 102 2.28 -13.32 15.04
C ILE A 102 3.11 -12.76 16.19
N SER A 103 3.18 -13.45 17.33
CA SER A 103 4.00 -13.00 18.47
C SER A 103 5.49 -12.89 18.14
N LYS A 104 5.94 -13.59 17.11
CA LYS A 104 7.34 -13.56 16.62
C LYS A 104 7.65 -12.36 15.71
N VAL A 105 6.64 -11.64 15.25
CA VAL A 105 6.85 -10.43 14.43
C VAL A 105 7.33 -9.31 15.34
N LYS A 106 8.56 -8.87 15.13
CA LYS A 106 9.17 -7.79 15.92
C LYS A 106 8.80 -6.42 15.37
N LYS A 107 8.83 -5.40 16.21
CA LYS A 107 8.75 -3.99 15.77
C LYS A 107 9.91 -3.70 14.80
N GLY A 108 9.65 -2.96 13.73
CA GLY A 108 10.61 -2.73 12.64
C GLY A 108 10.70 -3.90 11.64
N ARG A 109 9.83 -4.92 11.79
CA ARG A 109 9.77 -6.06 10.86
C ARG A 109 8.40 -6.19 10.24
N CYS A 110 8.38 -6.56 8.97
CA CYS A 110 7.21 -7.08 8.30
C CYS A 110 7.17 -8.61 8.35
N SER A 111 6.00 -9.16 8.11
CA SER A 111 5.83 -10.59 7.91
C SER A 111 4.77 -10.84 6.85
N TYR A 112 5.12 -11.61 5.82
CA TYR A 112 4.13 -12.05 4.85
C TYR A 112 3.15 -13.01 5.51
N GLN A 113 1.87 -12.70 5.40
CA GLN A 113 0.76 -13.43 5.99
C GLN A 113 -0.31 -13.71 4.94
N PHE A 114 -1.07 -14.75 5.16
CA PHE A 114 -2.32 -14.97 4.46
C PHE A 114 -3.42 -15.27 5.48
N ALA A 115 -4.56 -14.63 5.29
CA ALA A 115 -5.74 -14.84 6.11
C ALA A 115 -6.54 -16.03 5.56
N CYS A 116 -7.05 -16.86 6.45
CA CYS A 116 -7.77 -18.06 6.08
C CYS A 116 -9.19 -18.09 6.64
N TYR A 117 -10.09 -18.70 5.89
CA TYR A 117 -11.36 -19.19 6.40
C TYR A 117 -11.13 -20.39 7.34
N HIS A 118 -12.15 -20.76 8.11
CA HIS A 118 -12.09 -21.91 9.03
C HIS A 118 -11.82 -23.26 8.34
N ASN A 119 -12.13 -23.37 7.06
CA ASN A 119 -11.84 -24.55 6.25
C ASN A 119 -10.43 -24.56 5.62
N GLY A 120 -9.60 -23.54 5.91
CA GLY A 120 -8.24 -23.40 5.38
C GLY A 120 -8.16 -22.71 4.01
N GLY A 121 -9.29 -22.32 3.40
CA GLY A 121 -9.28 -21.52 2.17
C GLY A 121 -8.71 -20.13 2.42
N ILE A 122 -7.90 -19.61 1.50
CA ILE A 122 -7.29 -18.28 1.62
C ILE A 122 -8.33 -17.21 1.29
N ILE A 123 -8.45 -16.21 2.15
CA ILE A 123 -9.27 -15.01 1.93
C ILE A 123 -8.46 -13.99 1.13
N THR A 124 -7.28 -13.67 1.63
CA THR A 124 -6.32 -12.74 1.04
C THR A 124 -4.95 -12.97 1.63
N ASP A 125 -3.94 -12.39 1.03
CA ASP A 125 -2.59 -12.33 1.55
C ASP A 125 -2.13 -10.87 1.68
N GLY A 126 -0.97 -10.68 2.26
CA GLY A 126 -0.42 -9.33 2.43
C GLY A 126 0.74 -9.26 3.41
N LEU A 127 1.12 -8.05 3.68
CA LEU A 127 2.26 -7.74 4.51
C LEU A 127 1.79 -7.21 5.88
N LEU A 128 2.10 -7.93 6.95
CA LEU A 128 1.85 -7.49 8.31
C LEU A 128 3.06 -6.73 8.85
N LEU A 129 2.87 -5.45 9.17
CA LEU A 129 3.85 -4.58 9.82
C LEU A 129 3.48 -4.46 11.30
N ARG A 130 4.42 -4.75 12.20
CA ARG A 130 4.24 -4.43 13.60
C ARG A 130 4.71 -2.99 13.85
N ILE A 131 3.76 -2.07 13.96
CA ILE A 131 4.02 -0.63 14.12
C ILE A 131 4.43 -0.31 15.56
N ASP A 132 3.69 -0.90 16.53
CA ASP A 132 4.02 -0.79 17.95
C ASP A 132 3.66 -2.09 18.70
N ASP A 133 3.76 -2.12 20.02
CA ASP A 133 3.53 -3.32 20.81
C ASP A 133 2.12 -3.90 20.65
N ASP A 134 1.15 -3.02 20.52
CA ASP A 134 -0.27 -3.32 20.38
C ASP A 134 -0.90 -2.71 19.11
N ARG A 135 -0.07 -2.35 18.11
CA ARG A 135 -0.50 -1.69 16.88
C ARG A 135 0.13 -2.34 15.66
N TYR A 136 -0.71 -2.77 14.73
CA TYR A 136 -0.31 -3.46 13.52
C TYR A 136 -1.00 -2.88 12.29
N TRP A 137 -0.29 -2.89 11.17
CA TRP A 137 -0.86 -2.68 9.86
C TRP A 137 -0.81 -3.98 9.06
N PHE A 138 -1.90 -4.31 8.40
CA PHE A 138 -1.92 -5.37 7.41
C PHE A 138 -2.21 -4.76 6.04
N ALA A 139 -1.16 -4.57 5.25
CA ALA A 139 -1.24 -4.14 3.86
C ALA A 139 -1.66 -5.35 3.02
N GLN A 140 -2.97 -5.49 2.83
CA GLN A 140 -3.54 -6.62 2.12
C GLN A 140 -3.49 -6.44 0.61
N ALA A 141 -3.42 -7.55 -0.10
CA ALA A 141 -3.77 -7.68 -1.51
C ALA A 141 -5.29 -7.54 -1.71
N ASP A 142 -5.80 -7.94 -2.87
CA ASP A 142 -7.26 -7.94 -3.10
C ASP A 142 -7.97 -8.88 -2.12
N GLY A 143 -9.20 -8.54 -1.74
CA GLY A 143 -10.01 -9.29 -0.80
C GLY A 143 -10.69 -8.41 0.25
N GLU A 144 -11.55 -9.02 1.05
CA GLU A 144 -12.37 -8.34 2.04
C GLU A 144 -12.01 -8.81 3.45
N MET A 145 -11.30 -7.97 4.18
CA MET A 145 -10.85 -8.30 5.54
C MET A 145 -11.57 -7.53 6.64
N PHE A 146 -12.15 -6.38 6.36
CA PHE A 146 -12.75 -5.54 7.40
C PHE A 146 -13.87 -6.27 8.14
N SER A 147 -14.78 -6.88 7.39
CA SER A 147 -15.87 -7.69 7.96
C SER A 147 -15.35 -8.92 8.71
N TRP A 148 -14.27 -9.53 8.20
CA TRP A 148 -13.67 -10.71 8.84
C TRP A 148 -13.01 -10.37 10.17
N TYR A 149 -12.29 -9.24 10.25
CA TYR A 149 -11.76 -8.74 11.51
C TYR A 149 -12.87 -8.45 12.52
N ASN A 150 -13.92 -7.73 12.11
CA ASN A 150 -15.05 -7.40 12.98
C ASN A 150 -15.76 -8.65 13.49
N ALA A 151 -15.97 -9.65 12.63
CA ALA A 151 -16.61 -10.91 13.03
C ALA A 151 -15.81 -11.70 14.09
N HIS A 152 -14.49 -11.51 14.15
CA HIS A 152 -13.61 -12.21 15.08
C HIS A 152 -13.20 -11.38 16.30
N SER A 153 -13.58 -10.11 16.35
CA SER A 153 -13.21 -9.19 17.42
C SER A 153 -14.16 -9.22 18.63
N GLU A 154 -15.26 -9.98 18.57
CA GLU A 154 -16.20 -10.03 19.68
C GLU A 154 -15.52 -10.40 21.00
N GLY A 155 -15.75 -9.58 22.03
CA GLY A 155 -15.18 -9.73 23.37
C GLY A 155 -13.68 -9.41 23.47
N LEU A 156 -13.10 -8.77 22.46
CA LEU A 156 -11.70 -8.29 22.44
C LEU A 156 -11.64 -6.76 22.54
N ASP A 157 -10.67 -6.27 23.28
CA ASP A 157 -10.36 -4.84 23.37
C ASP A 157 -9.43 -4.45 22.21
N VAL A 158 -10.05 -4.21 21.05
CA VAL A 158 -9.37 -3.84 19.80
C VAL A 158 -10.17 -2.80 19.02
N GLU A 159 -9.44 -1.96 18.32
CA GLU A 159 -9.97 -1.05 17.32
C GLU A 159 -9.46 -1.47 15.93
N ILE A 160 -10.36 -1.54 14.95
CA ILE A 160 -10.09 -1.93 13.57
C ILE A 160 -10.39 -0.73 12.67
N LEU A 161 -9.39 -0.24 11.95
CA LEU A 161 -9.45 1.00 11.19
C LEU A 161 -8.96 0.82 9.75
N GLU A 162 -9.46 1.66 8.87
CA GLU A 162 -8.86 1.94 7.57
C GLU A 162 -8.06 3.25 7.69
N PRO A 163 -6.72 3.19 7.87
CA PRO A 163 -5.92 4.38 8.20
C PRO A 163 -5.74 5.33 7.01
N ASN A 164 -6.33 5.03 5.86
CA ASN A 164 -6.22 5.80 4.62
C ASN A 164 -4.74 5.98 4.15
N VAL A 165 -3.95 4.97 4.40
CA VAL A 165 -2.55 4.88 3.96
C VAL A 165 -2.50 4.31 2.55
N PHE A 166 -1.71 4.91 1.68
CA PHE A 166 -1.49 4.45 0.31
C PHE A 166 -0.06 3.97 0.14
N VAL A 167 0.13 2.97 -0.71
CA VAL A 167 1.44 2.34 -0.93
C VAL A 167 1.91 2.59 -2.34
N SER A 168 3.19 2.93 -2.49
CA SER A 168 3.87 2.95 -3.79
C SER A 168 5.13 2.12 -3.71
N GLN A 169 5.53 1.55 -4.84
CA GLN A 169 6.71 0.71 -4.96
C GLN A 169 7.80 1.39 -5.79
N VAL A 170 9.02 1.31 -5.29
CA VAL A 170 10.26 1.61 -6.03
C VAL A 170 10.99 0.29 -6.19
N GLN A 171 11.03 -0.26 -7.42
CA GLN A 171 11.47 -1.64 -7.66
C GLN A 171 12.49 -1.70 -8.79
N GLY A 172 13.53 -2.50 -8.61
CA GLY A 172 14.60 -2.73 -9.58
C GLY A 172 15.99 -2.58 -8.98
N PRO A 173 17.05 -2.99 -9.69
CA PRO A 173 18.42 -3.01 -9.16
C PRO A 173 18.95 -1.64 -8.73
N LYS A 174 18.48 -0.55 -9.35
CA LYS A 174 18.84 0.83 -8.98
C LYS A 174 17.99 1.43 -7.86
N SER A 175 17.04 0.69 -7.32
CA SER A 175 16.10 1.19 -6.29
C SER A 175 16.78 1.59 -4.99
N MET A 176 17.91 0.97 -4.64
CA MET A 176 18.69 1.35 -3.46
C MET A 176 19.37 2.70 -3.62
N GLU A 177 19.96 2.94 -4.80
CA GLU A 177 20.58 4.22 -5.13
C GLU A 177 19.55 5.35 -5.13
N LEU A 178 18.39 5.11 -5.74
CA LEU A 178 17.29 6.07 -5.73
C LEU A 178 16.84 6.38 -4.30
N LEU A 179 16.60 5.35 -3.48
CA LEU A 179 16.15 5.58 -2.10
C LEU A 179 17.21 6.33 -1.27
N ASP A 180 18.48 6.01 -1.42
CA ASP A 180 19.59 6.67 -0.69
C ASP A 180 19.67 8.18 -1.03
N ASN A 181 19.30 8.54 -2.26
CA ASN A 181 19.23 9.94 -2.69
C ASN A 181 17.96 10.67 -2.20
N LEU A 182 16.93 9.94 -1.78
CA LEU A 182 15.62 10.49 -1.38
C LEU A 182 15.49 10.74 0.12
N ILE A 183 16.23 10.00 0.94
CA ILE A 183 16.09 10.02 2.40
C ILE A 183 17.28 10.74 3.06
N ASP A 184 17.00 11.37 4.19
CA ASP A 184 18.04 12.10 4.95
C ASP A 184 18.95 11.14 5.74
N GLU A 185 18.41 9.99 6.16
CA GLU A 185 19.16 8.96 6.89
C GLU A 185 19.84 8.01 5.89
N PRO A 186 21.13 7.67 6.08
CA PRO A 186 21.78 6.71 5.21
C PRO A 186 21.13 5.34 5.32
N ILE A 187 20.94 4.68 4.17
CA ILE A 187 20.46 3.30 4.17
C ILE A 187 21.46 2.43 4.95
N ALA A 188 21.00 1.90 6.08
CA ALA A 188 21.83 0.99 6.85
C ALA A 188 22.05 -0.31 6.08
N LYS A 189 23.31 -0.74 5.92
CA LYS A 189 23.65 -2.04 5.35
C LYS A 189 22.97 -3.22 6.07
N SER A 190 22.47 -2.96 7.30
CA SER A 190 21.73 -3.90 8.14
C SER A 190 20.24 -4.04 7.77
N TRP A 191 19.70 -3.24 6.86
CA TRP A 191 18.30 -3.40 6.45
C TRP A 191 18.15 -4.69 5.65
N ASN A 192 17.46 -5.64 6.26
CA ASN A 192 17.21 -6.93 5.65
C ASN A 192 15.87 -6.93 4.91
N TYR A 193 15.67 -7.86 4.02
CA TYR A 193 14.37 -8.13 3.44
C TYR A 193 13.33 -8.33 4.56
N PHE A 194 12.18 -7.68 4.42
CA PHE A 194 11.13 -7.53 5.45
C PHE A 194 11.47 -6.59 6.63
N ASP A 195 12.50 -5.79 6.59
CA ASP A 195 12.61 -4.67 7.53
C ASP A 195 11.74 -3.50 7.05
N TRP A 196 11.19 -2.76 8.01
CA TRP A 196 10.62 -1.45 7.77
C TRP A 196 11.21 -0.42 8.73
N VAL A 197 11.33 0.82 8.27
CA VAL A 197 11.91 1.93 9.02
C VAL A 197 11.10 3.19 8.73
N GLU A 198 10.96 4.04 9.73
CA GLU A 198 10.51 5.40 9.50
C GLU A 198 11.71 6.26 9.13
N VAL A 199 11.67 6.87 7.96
CA VAL A 199 12.72 7.72 7.41
C VAL A 199 12.22 9.15 7.21
N THR A 200 13.15 10.09 7.05
CA THR A 200 12.84 11.47 6.65
C THR A 200 13.05 11.62 5.14
N MET A 201 11.99 12.01 4.44
CA MET A 201 12.00 12.30 3.00
C MET A 201 11.31 13.65 2.78
N ALA A 202 11.97 14.61 2.15
CA ALA A 202 11.45 15.97 1.92
C ALA A 202 10.97 16.68 3.22
N ASN A 203 11.65 16.46 4.34
CA ASN A 203 11.30 16.92 5.70
C ASN A 203 10.00 16.30 6.26
N GLU A 204 9.58 15.16 5.76
CA GLU A 204 8.42 14.42 6.26
C GLU A 204 8.80 13.03 6.73
N LYS A 205 8.12 12.53 7.77
CA LYS A 205 8.31 11.17 8.25
C LYS A 205 7.47 10.20 7.43
N VAL A 206 8.13 9.23 6.81
CA VAL A 206 7.52 8.24 5.91
C VAL A 206 7.97 6.85 6.34
N ILE A 207 7.06 5.88 6.33
CA ILE A 207 7.43 4.48 6.52
C ILE A 207 7.89 3.92 5.18
N VAL A 208 9.05 3.26 5.20
CA VAL A 208 9.59 2.52 4.05
C VAL A 208 9.88 1.10 4.49
N SER A 209 9.42 0.12 3.73
CA SER A 209 9.76 -1.29 3.94
C SER A 209 10.64 -1.83 2.81
N ARG A 210 11.58 -2.72 3.16
CA ARG A 210 12.35 -3.46 2.16
C ARG A 210 11.56 -4.67 1.69
N THR A 211 10.57 -4.40 0.90
CA THR A 211 9.60 -5.35 0.36
C THR A 211 9.23 -4.98 -1.07
N GLY A 212 8.50 -5.84 -1.75
CA GLY A 212 8.01 -5.64 -3.10
C GLY A 212 7.52 -6.92 -3.73
N PHE A 213 6.80 -6.77 -4.82
CA PHE A 213 6.12 -7.87 -5.50
C PHE A 213 6.74 -8.24 -6.85
N THR A 214 7.90 -7.66 -7.20
CA THR A 214 8.54 -7.82 -8.52
C THR A 214 9.61 -8.92 -8.57
N ASN A 215 9.96 -9.51 -7.44
CA ASN A 215 11.12 -10.37 -7.26
C ASN A 215 12.47 -9.68 -7.59
N GLU A 216 12.47 -8.36 -7.55
CA GLU A 216 13.68 -7.53 -7.65
C GLU A 216 13.95 -6.84 -6.31
N LEU A 217 15.13 -6.24 -6.17
CA LEU A 217 15.42 -5.33 -5.08
C LEU A 217 14.41 -4.19 -5.11
N GLY A 218 13.81 -3.89 -3.96
CA GLY A 218 12.80 -2.85 -3.94
C GLY A 218 12.34 -2.43 -2.56
N TRP A 219 11.54 -1.39 -2.59
CA TRP A 219 11.04 -0.69 -1.43
C TRP A 219 9.58 -0.34 -1.63
N GLU A 220 8.81 -0.42 -0.55
CA GLU A 220 7.44 0.06 -0.48
C GLU A 220 7.39 1.29 0.43
N ILE A 221 6.77 2.36 -0.05
CA ILE A 221 6.66 3.64 0.61
C ILE A 221 5.20 3.84 1.00
N TYR A 222 4.94 4.07 2.28
CA TYR A 222 3.61 4.19 2.86
C TYR A 222 3.27 5.67 3.07
N PHE A 223 2.41 6.20 2.21
CA PHE A 223 1.92 7.58 2.27
C PHE A 223 0.76 7.65 3.26
N ARG A 224 0.97 8.33 4.37
CA ARG A 224 -0.03 8.55 5.42
C ARG A 224 -0.86 9.80 5.12
N PRO A 225 -2.08 9.94 5.68
CA PRO A 225 -2.94 11.10 5.47
C PRO A 225 -2.29 12.44 5.82
N GLU A 226 -1.39 12.44 6.81
CA GLU A 226 -0.64 13.63 7.25
C GLU A 226 0.50 14.03 6.33
N ASN A 227 0.93 13.15 5.41
CA ASN A 227 2.01 13.45 4.48
C ASN A 227 1.54 14.35 3.33
N ASN A 228 2.39 15.26 2.91
CA ASN A 228 2.25 15.94 1.64
C ASN A 228 2.65 14.99 0.50
N SER A 229 1.71 14.14 0.10
CA SER A 229 1.94 13.08 -0.90
C SER A 229 2.41 13.65 -2.23
N GLU A 230 1.89 14.82 -2.66
CA GLU A 230 2.29 15.47 -3.90
C GLU A 230 3.77 15.83 -3.88
N LYS A 231 4.23 16.49 -2.82
CA LYS A 231 5.64 16.85 -2.65
C LYS A 231 6.57 15.63 -2.63
N LEU A 232 6.16 14.56 -1.92
CA LEU A 232 6.92 13.31 -1.86
C LEU A 232 6.97 12.62 -3.23
N GLY A 233 5.82 12.50 -3.90
CA GLY A 233 5.72 11.85 -5.19
C GLY A 233 6.52 12.58 -6.28
N ASP A 234 6.47 13.91 -6.31
CA ASP A 234 7.23 14.71 -7.27
C ASP A 234 8.74 14.60 -7.02
N LEU A 235 9.16 14.53 -5.75
CA LEU A 235 10.57 14.30 -5.42
C LEU A 235 11.03 12.93 -5.92
N ILE A 236 10.25 11.86 -5.67
CA ILE A 236 10.60 10.50 -6.09
C ILE A 236 10.70 10.42 -7.62
N LEU A 237 9.69 10.96 -8.32
CA LEU A 237 9.67 10.94 -9.78
C LEU A 237 10.79 11.78 -10.38
N GLY A 238 11.05 12.96 -9.80
CA GLY A 238 12.12 13.87 -10.24
C GLY A 238 13.52 13.27 -10.05
N GLU A 239 13.78 12.60 -8.93
CA GLU A 239 15.07 11.92 -8.69
C GLU A 239 15.21 10.68 -9.57
N GLY A 240 14.17 9.88 -9.71
CA GLY A 240 14.17 8.68 -10.55
C GLY A 240 14.31 8.96 -12.05
N SER A 241 14.10 10.19 -12.48
CA SER A 241 14.25 10.60 -13.88
C SER A 241 15.68 11.03 -14.26
N LYS A 242 16.59 11.13 -13.30
CA LYS A 242 18.00 11.45 -13.52
C LYS A 242 18.83 10.23 -13.90
#